data_1bebdddb71c64129538ac45f4aa92b22
#
_entry.id   1bebdddb71c64129538ac45f4aa92b22
#
_cell.length_a   1.000
_cell.length_b   1.000
_cell.length_c   1.000
_cell.angle_alpha   90.00
_cell.angle_beta   90.00
_cell.angle_gamma   90.00
#
_symmetry.space_group_name_H-M   'P 1'
#
loop_
_entity.id
_entity.type
_entity.pdbx_description
1 polymer ?
#
loop_
_entity_poly.entity_id
_entity_poly.type
_entity_poly.pdbx_seq_one_letter_code
_entity_poly.pdbx_strand_id
1 'polypeptide(L)'
;MKYDRDLELEAQAARGRHLSETYQTFYHPWIVFSLLLVSWWTSFTGVLSMGDWISGTSETTISVALLVTAAAMASQYVLWHIVMRLIPHFSTMRARSIGIFVMLILMWLLAFSSTFTSFAGIIQDSARGLEAQSITDTYADKTRQLEARAAATEDALLPVRLQAVAACQRYEEELATGAITGSRGRGIVTGQLLALCTSKREMVAILEDTVAANAARVARINALSDELDATLFRREVDIGEREQTILRGTRQIDIELRGLQNSDRSRGLRAAFAAISNSIGEMEGATGALAQAQAQVIAALITEERANARALDVLLDQIEAIPLPDATRAQLLPAQELVIKHWDRHLPQLALALACDLFAPLSALLFWAAAMRVRRRFPQSPS
;
A
#
# COMPACT_ATOMS: atom_id res chain seq x y z
N MET A 1 -1.50 -76.36 16.98
CA MET A 1 -2.27 -75.11 16.75
C MET A 1 -1.93 -73.96 17.73
N LYS A 2 -1.92 -74.17 19.04
CA LYS A 2 -1.60 -73.02 19.98
C LYS A 2 -0.13 -72.66 19.91
N TYR A 3 0.76 -73.62 19.82
CA TYR A 3 2.22 -73.46 19.77
C TYR A 3 2.69 -72.75 18.50
N ASP A 4 2.10 -73.09 17.34
CA ASP A 4 2.45 -72.40 16.07
C ASP A 4 2.04 -70.95 16.06
N ARG A 5 0.93 -70.63 16.69
CA ARG A 5 0.44 -69.23 16.81
C ARG A 5 1.31 -68.37 17.71
N ASP A 6 1.86 -68.94 18.77
CA ASP A 6 2.75 -68.29 19.69
C ASP A 6 4.12 -67.99 19.02
N LEU A 7 4.65 -68.92 18.23
CA LEU A 7 5.85 -68.74 17.40
C LEU A 7 5.70 -67.66 16.31
N GLU A 8 4.54 -67.63 15.64
CA GLU A 8 4.26 -66.54 14.65
C GLU A 8 4.18 -65.18 15.32
N LEU A 9 3.57 -65.06 16.48
CA LEU A 9 3.49 -63.81 17.23
C LEU A 9 4.88 -63.34 17.72
N GLU A 10 5.74 -64.28 18.15
CA GLU A 10 7.12 -63.93 18.52
C GLU A 10 7.95 -63.50 17.32
N ALA A 11 7.80 -64.15 16.17
CA ALA A 11 8.47 -63.75 14.93
C ALA A 11 8.00 -62.38 14.42
N GLN A 12 6.72 -62.09 14.52
CA GLN A 12 6.18 -60.76 14.18
C GLN A 12 6.66 -59.67 15.15
N ALA A 13 6.73 -59.97 16.43
CA ALA A 13 7.26 -59.08 17.46
C ALA A 13 8.77 -58.81 17.29
N ALA A 14 9.54 -59.82 16.89
CA ALA A 14 10.97 -59.69 16.61
C ALA A 14 11.20 -58.81 15.34
N ARG A 15 10.44 -59.04 14.28
CA ARG A 15 10.48 -58.17 13.07
C ARG A 15 10.07 -56.74 13.39
N GLY A 16 9.02 -56.53 14.17
CA GLY A 16 8.59 -55.19 14.60
C GLY A 16 9.66 -54.47 15.44
N ARG A 17 10.38 -55.17 16.30
CA ARG A 17 11.52 -54.62 17.08
C ARG A 17 12.66 -54.23 16.16
N HIS A 18 13.08 -55.11 15.27
CA HIS A 18 14.16 -54.84 14.34
C HIS A 18 13.85 -53.65 13.41
N LEU A 19 12.64 -53.57 12.90
CA LEU A 19 12.18 -52.41 12.08
C LEU A 19 12.16 -51.10 12.90
N SER A 20 11.70 -51.17 14.15
CA SER A 20 11.72 -50.01 15.05
C SER A 20 13.13 -49.54 15.40
N GLU A 21 14.05 -50.46 15.65
CA GLU A 21 15.45 -50.14 15.94
C GLU A 21 16.19 -49.62 14.72
N THR A 22 15.98 -50.21 13.55
CA THR A 22 16.56 -49.73 12.29
C THR A 22 16.05 -48.36 11.92
N TYR A 23 14.74 -48.10 12.09
CA TYR A 23 14.15 -46.80 11.86
C TYR A 23 14.72 -45.77 12.85
N GLN A 24 14.77 -46.03 14.13
CA GLN A 24 15.27 -45.10 15.15
C GLN A 24 16.76 -44.81 15.02
N THR A 25 17.57 -45.80 14.60
CA THR A 25 19.02 -45.64 14.50
C THR A 25 19.47 -45.04 13.17
N PHE A 26 18.79 -45.34 12.06
CA PHE A 26 19.26 -44.99 10.73
C PHE A 26 18.38 -43.97 10.01
N TYR A 27 17.07 -44.19 9.90
CA TYR A 27 16.21 -43.35 9.09
C TYR A 27 15.76 -42.08 9.81
N HIS A 28 15.42 -42.17 11.10
CA HIS A 28 14.88 -41.06 11.86
C HIS A 28 15.86 -39.87 11.97
N PRO A 29 17.16 -40.06 12.30
CA PRO A 29 18.10 -38.93 12.35
C PRO A 29 18.24 -38.20 11.01
N TRP A 30 18.26 -38.94 9.91
CA TRP A 30 18.37 -38.33 8.56
C TRP A 30 17.12 -37.53 8.14
N ILE A 31 15.93 -38.08 8.44
CA ILE A 31 14.68 -37.36 8.15
C ILE A 31 14.60 -36.08 9.00
N VAL A 32 14.86 -36.19 10.29
CA VAL A 32 14.87 -35.05 11.22
C VAL A 32 15.90 -33.99 10.77
N PHE A 33 17.13 -34.46 10.45
CA PHE A 33 18.18 -33.53 9.98
C PHE A 33 17.80 -32.81 8.70
N SER A 34 17.24 -33.52 7.72
CA SER A 34 16.82 -32.92 6.45
C SER A 34 15.71 -31.87 6.65
N LEU A 35 14.72 -32.17 7.50
CA LEU A 35 13.63 -31.24 7.82
C LEU A 35 14.13 -30.02 8.60
N LEU A 36 15.04 -30.23 9.56
CA LEU A 36 15.67 -29.14 10.30
C LEU A 36 16.51 -28.25 9.38
N LEU A 37 17.17 -28.81 8.37
CA LEU A 37 17.96 -28.06 7.43
C LEU A 37 17.09 -27.18 6.53
N VAL A 38 15.94 -27.68 6.07
CA VAL A 38 14.95 -26.90 5.32
C VAL A 38 14.37 -25.79 6.20
N SER A 39 13.93 -26.12 7.43
CA SER A 39 13.42 -25.14 8.39
C SER A 39 14.48 -24.08 8.74
N TRP A 40 15.74 -24.48 8.92
CA TRP A 40 16.85 -23.55 9.14
C TRP A 40 17.03 -22.59 7.97
N TRP A 41 17.05 -23.10 6.74
CA TRP A 41 17.22 -22.26 5.56
C TRP A 41 16.09 -21.24 5.41
N THR A 42 14.83 -21.67 5.55
CA THR A 42 13.67 -20.77 5.47
C THR A 42 13.63 -19.77 6.61
N SER A 43 13.99 -20.19 7.84
CA SER A 43 14.11 -19.28 8.98
C SER A 43 15.26 -18.30 8.82
N PHE A 44 16.39 -18.74 8.26
CA PHE A 44 17.55 -17.88 7.98
C PHE A 44 17.18 -16.77 6.97
N THR A 45 16.53 -17.12 5.87
CA THR A 45 16.03 -16.13 4.90
C THR A 45 15.00 -15.19 5.52
N GLY A 46 14.13 -15.70 6.39
CA GLY A 46 13.17 -14.89 7.13
C GLY A 46 13.81 -13.90 8.11
N VAL A 47 14.83 -14.33 8.86
CA VAL A 47 15.57 -13.43 9.76
C VAL A 47 16.40 -12.42 8.98
N LEU A 48 16.99 -12.79 7.84
CA LEU A 48 17.67 -11.85 6.96
C LEU A 48 16.74 -10.76 6.44
N SER A 49 15.51 -11.12 6.07
CA SER A 49 14.52 -10.14 5.61
C SER A 49 14.07 -9.16 6.69
N MET A 50 14.18 -9.57 7.96
CA MET A 50 13.92 -8.72 9.12
C MET A 50 15.15 -7.91 9.54
N GLY A 51 16.29 -8.14 8.90
CA GLY A 51 17.61 -7.66 9.33
C GLY A 51 17.81 -6.15 9.28
N ASP A 52 17.05 -5.43 8.46
CA ASP A 52 17.04 -3.96 8.47
C ASP A 52 16.67 -3.37 9.85
N TRP A 53 16.16 -4.21 10.73
CA TRP A 53 15.76 -3.87 12.09
C TRP A 53 16.89 -4.07 13.11
N ILE A 54 17.86 -4.96 12.83
CA ILE A 54 18.84 -5.43 13.83
C ILE A 54 20.15 -4.68 13.75
N SER A 55 20.58 -4.22 12.58
CA SER A 55 21.85 -3.50 12.45
C SER A 55 22.03 -2.81 11.09
N GLY A 56 22.55 -1.61 11.11
CA GLY A 56 22.78 -0.79 9.90
C GLY A 56 23.88 -1.23 8.95
N THR A 57 24.45 -2.46 9.06
CA THR A 57 25.47 -2.98 8.14
C THR A 57 25.14 -4.41 7.71
N SER A 58 25.23 -4.69 6.40
CA SER A 58 24.86 -5.98 5.81
C SER A 58 25.64 -7.19 6.38
N GLU A 59 26.92 -7.04 6.70
CA GLU A 59 27.74 -8.13 7.22
C GLU A 59 27.36 -8.56 8.64
N THR A 60 27.06 -7.59 9.52
CA THR A 60 26.63 -7.88 10.89
C THR A 60 25.26 -8.54 10.91
N THR A 61 24.37 -8.16 9.99
CA THR A 61 23.02 -8.74 9.85
C THR A 61 23.11 -10.21 9.46
N ILE A 62 23.94 -10.57 8.49
CA ILE A 62 24.14 -11.96 8.06
C ILE A 62 24.70 -12.80 9.20
N SER A 63 25.72 -12.31 9.91
CA SER A 63 26.33 -13.02 11.03
C SER A 63 25.36 -13.27 12.19
N VAL A 64 24.55 -12.26 12.54
CA VAL A 64 23.53 -12.37 13.60
C VAL A 64 22.41 -13.31 13.16
N ALA A 65 21.93 -13.23 11.92
CA ALA A 65 20.89 -14.12 11.40
C ALA A 65 21.35 -15.59 11.43
N LEU A 66 22.58 -15.85 11.00
CA LEU A 66 23.20 -17.18 11.00
C LEU A 66 23.32 -17.72 12.43
N LEU A 67 23.80 -16.91 13.37
CA LEU A 67 23.97 -17.30 14.75
C LEU A 67 22.63 -17.58 15.44
N VAL A 68 21.62 -16.73 15.27
CA VAL A 68 20.29 -16.88 15.87
C VAL A 68 19.59 -18.12 15.32
N THR A 69 19.60 -18.33 14.02
CA THR A 69 18.94 -19.47 13.38
C THR A 69 19.68 -20.78 13.68
N ALA A 70 21.01 -20.78 13.73
CA ALA A 70 21.78 -21.94 14.15
C ALA A 70 21.53 -22.29 15.62
N ALA A 71 21.44 -21.31 16.51
CA ALA A 71 21.10 -21.52 17.91
C ALA A 71 19.68 -22.07 18.08
N ALA A 72 18.71 -21.59 17.32
CA ALA A 72 17.33 -22.12 17.31
C ALA A 72 17.29 -23.57 16.83
N MET A 73 17.99 -23.89 15.74
CA MET A 73 18.11 -25.27 15.24
C MET A 73 18.78 -26.21 16.26
N ALA A 74 19.89 -25.78 16.87
CA ALA A 74 20.56 -26.53 17.89
C ALA A 74 19.66 -26.78 19.11
N SER A 75 18.89 -25.76 19.52
CA SER A 75 17.92 -25.87 20.62
C SER A 75 16.80 -26.86 20.30
N GLN A 76 16.26 -26.86 19.12
CA GLN A 76 15.28 -27.85 18.66
C GLN A 76 15.85 -29.27 18.67
N TYR A 77 17.07 -29.43 18.17
CA TYR A 77 17.75 -30.72 18.15
C TYR A 77 18.00 -31.27 19.58
N VAL A 78 18.49 -30.41 20.49
CA VAL A 78 18.71 -30.77 21.90
C VAL A 78 17.40 -31.15 22.59
N LEU A 79 16.34 -30.35 22.43
CA LEU A 79 15.01 -30.65 22.97
C LEU A 79 14.51 -32.00 22.47
N TRP A 80 14.69 -32.30 21.23
CA TRP A 80 14.39 -33.58 20.62
C TRP A 80 15.13 -34.74 21.31
N HIS A 81 16.41 -34.56 21.48
CA HIS A 81 17.25 -35.56 22.09
C HIS A 81 16.83 -35.86 23.56
N ILE A 82 16.46 -34.79 24.28
CA ILE A 82 15.94 -34.89 25.65
C ILE A 82 14.62 -35.68 25.67
N VAL A 83 13.67 -35.37 24.78
CA VAL A 83 12.38 -36.07 24.71
C VAL A 83 12.57 -37.55 24.44
N MET A 84 13.44 -37.88 23.49
CA MET A 84 13.61 -39.27 23.05
C MET A 84 14.44 -40.11 24.00
N ARG A 85 15.46 -39.54 24.66
CA ARG A 85 16.39 -40.30 25.50
C ARG A 85 16.20 -40.10 27.01
N LEU A 86 15.88 -38.92 27.48
CA LEU A 86 15.85 -38.61 28.91
C LEU A 86 14.49 -38.92 29.55
N ILE A 87 13.39 -38.52 28.92
CA ILE A 87 12.03 -38.69 29.49
C ILE A 87 11.68 -40.17 29.77
N PRO A 88 12.03 -41.15 28.92
CA PRO A 88 11.75 -42.55 29.20
C PRO A 88 12.40 -43.09 30.47
N HIS A 89 13.49 -42.46 30.93
CA HIS A 89 14.27 -42.90 32.10
C HIS A 89 13.77 -42.33 33.45
N PHE A 90 12.79 -41.41 33.43
CA PHE A 90 12.22 -40.90 34.68
C PHE A 90 11.50 -42.02 35.45
N SER A 91 11.84 -42.17 36.72
CA SER A 91 11.40 -43.31 37.58
C SER A 91 9.92 -43.23 37.93
N THR A 92 9.34 -42.02 38.06
CA THR A 92 7.96 -41.84 38.49
C THR A 92 7.06 -41.39 37.36
N MET A 93 5.80 -41.88 37.36
CA MET A 93 4.79 -41.47 36.37
C MET A 93 4.53 -39.93 36.39
N ARG A 94 4.52 -39.33 37.59
CA ARG A 94 4.32 -37.89 37.77
C ARG A 94 5.46 -37.06 37.14
N ALA A 95 6.71 -37.43 37.43
CA ALA A 95 7.87 -36.76 36.85
C ALA A 95 7.88 -36.87 35.30
N ARG A 96 7.51 -38.03 34.78
CA ARG A 96 7.38 -38.25 33.33
C ARG A 96 6.29 -37.38 32.69
N SER A 97 5.11 -37.30 33.32
CA SER A 97 4.02 -36.45 32.81
C SER A 97 4.36 -34.96 32.85
N ILE A 98 4.97 -34.48 33.93
CA ILE A 98 5.44 -33.09 34.03
C ILE A 98 6.53 -32.80 32.98
N GLY A 99 7.49 -33.70 32.83
CA GLY A 99 8.56 -33.59 31.84
C GLY A 99 8.01 -33.50 30.41
N ILE A 100 7.04 -34.35 30.05
CA ILE A 100 6.37 -34.31 28.75
C ILE A 100 5.62 -33.00 28.58
N PHE A 101 4.88 -32.54 29.59
CA PHE A 101 4.11 -31.30 29.49
C PHE A 101 5.00 -30.06 29.30
N VAL A 102 6.06 -29.93 30.08
CA VAL A 102 7.03 -28.85 29.94
C VAL A 102 7.69 -28.87 28.55
N MET A 103 8.10 -30.06 28.10
CA MET A 103 8.71 -30.21 26.77
C MET A 103 7.72 -29.87 25.63
N LEU A 104 6.46 -30.25 25.76
CA LEU A 104 5.44 -29.88 24.76
C LEU A 104 5.25 -28.35 24.66
N ILE A 105 5.26 -27.65 25.81
CA ILE A 105 5.19 -26.18 25.81
C ILE A 105 6.42 -25.58 25.14
N LEU A 106 7.63 -26.02 25.51
CA LEU A 106 8.86 -25.50 24.90
C LEU A 106 8.94 -25.82 23.42
N MET A 107 8.56 -27.02 23.00
CA MET A 107 8.47 -27.38 21.58
C MET A 107 7.45 -26.55 20.84
N TRP A 108 6.29 -26.27 21.45
CA TRP A 108 5.27 -25.44 20.83
C TRP A 108 5.76 -24.00 20.65
N LEU A 109 6.42 -23.40 21.64
CA LEU A 109 7.00 -22.07 21.55
C LEU A 109 8.09 -21.97 20.45
N LEU A 110 8.98 -22.97 20.40
CA LEU A 110 10.02 -23.01 19.37
C LEU A 110 9.44 -23.26 17.98
N ALA A 111 8.47 -24.17 17.86
CA ALA A 111 7.80 -24.42 16.59
C ALA A 111 7.06 -23.18 16.09
N PHE A 112 6.35 -22.46 16.98
CA PHE A 112 5.66 -21.23 16.63
C PHE A 112 6.63 -20.15 16.15
N SER A 113 7.73 -19.94 16.86
CA SER A 113 8.77 -18.98 16.46
C SER A 113 9.42 -19.36 15.12
N SER A 114 9.77 -20.64 14.95
CA SER A 114 10.34 -21.18 13.72
C SER A 114 9.36 -21.07 12.55
N THR A 115 8.10 -21.44 12.76
CA THR A 115 7.06 -21.34 11.73
C THR A 115 6.86 -19.90 11.27
N PHE A 116 6.84 -18.93 12.20
CA PHE A 116 6.69 -17.54 11.85
C PHE A 116 7.87 -17.04 11.01
N THR A 117 9.11 -17.36 11.41
CA THR A 117 10.30 -16.96 10.64
C THR A 117 10.40 -17.69 9.30
N SER A 118 10.07 -18.96 9.25
CA SER A 118 10.04 -19.75 8.01
C SER A 118 8.97 -19.22 7.05
N PHE A 119 7.79 -18.92 7.56
CA PHE A 119 6.70 -18.33 6.79
C PHE A 119 7.10 -16.95 6.22
N ALA A 120 7.67 -16.09 7.07
CA ALA A 120 8.19 -14.80 6.63
C ALA A 120 9.23 -14.95 5.51
N GLY A 121 10.16 -15.90 5.63
CA GLY A 121 11.15 -16.17 4.60
C GLY A 121 10.57 -16.67 3.28
N ILE A 122 9.48 -17.44 3.33
CA ILE A 122 8.82 -17.96 2.11
C ILE A 122 8.02 -16.88 1.39
N ILE A 123 7.35 -15.98 2.11
CA ILE A 123 6.40 -15.04 1.51
C ILE A 123 6.95 -13.63 1.32
N GLN A 124 8.13 -13.31 1.88
CA GLN A 124 8.67 -11.94 1.91
C GLN A 124 8.64 -11.25 0.53
N ASP A 125 9.11 -11.93 -0.51
CA ASP A 125 9.20 -11.36 -1.86
C ASP A 125 7.81 -11.13 -2.46
N SER A 126 6.89 -12.05 -2.19
CA SER A 126 5.50 -11.93 -2.63
C SER A 126 4.76 -10.83 -1.87
N ALA A 127 4.95 -10.74 -0.54
CA ALA A 127 4.34 -9.72 0.31
C ALA A 127 4.86 -8.31 -0.04
N ARG A 128 6.16 -8.17 -0.31
CA ARG A 128 6.77 -6.92 -0.82
C ARG A 128 6.22 -6.55 -2.18
N GLY A 129 6.06 -7.52 -3.09
CA GLY A 129 5.44 -7.29 -4.39
C GLY A 129 4.00 -6.79 -4.27
N LEU A 130 3.20 -7.37 -3.39
CA LEU A 130 1.82 -6.94 -3.12
C LEU A 130 1.75 -5.53 -2.50
N GLU A 131 2.68 -5.20 -1.61
CA GLU A 131 2.74 -3.84 -1.02
C GLU A 131 3.15 -2.81 -2.07
N ALA A 132 4.16 -3.10 -2.88
CA ALA A 132 4.57 -2.26 -3.98
C ALA A 132 3.41 -2.02 -4.96
N GLN A 133 2.66 -3.05 -5.32
CA GLN A 133 1.46 -2.94 -6.13
C GLN A 133 0.40 -2.07 -5.46
N SER A 134 0.11 -2.28 -4.17
CA SER A 134 -0.86 -1.46 -3.42
C SER A 134 -0.48 0.03 -3.39
N ILE A 135 0.82 0.33 -3.28
CA ILE A 135 1.34 1.69 -3.35
C ILE A 135 1.10 2.26 -4.76
N THR A 136 1.47 1.52 -5.81
CA THR A 136 1.29 1.97 -7.20
C THR A 136 -0.17 2.20 -7.52
N ASP A 137 -1.08 1.29 -7.13
CA ASP A 137 -2.52 1.44 -7.30
C ASP A 137 -3.04 2.72 -6.61
N THR A 138 -2.55 3.01 -5.38
CA THR A 138 -2.90 4.23 -4.65
C THR A 138 -2.46 5.49 -5.42
N TYR A 139 -1.28 5.48 -6.03
CA TYR A 139 -0.79 6.61 -6.81
C TYR A 139 -1.50 6.73 -8.16
N ALA A 140 -1.90 5.64 -8.79
CA ALA A 140 -2.75 5.66 -9.97
C ALA A 140 -4.12 6.29 -9.68
N ASP A 141 -4.71 6.02 -8.50
CA ASP A 141 -5.95 6.68 -8.06
C ASP A 141 -5.77 8.18 -7.84
N LYS A 142 -4.66 8.59 -7.21
CA LYS A 142 -4.31 10.01 -7.05
C LYS A 142 -4.16 10.72 -8.40
N THR A 143 -3.53 10.05 -9.36
CA THR A 143 -3.34 10.57 -10.72
C THR A 143 -4.69 10.77 -11.42
N ARG A 144 -5.60 9.80 -11.34
CA ARG A 144 -6.96 9.92 -11.92
C ARG A 144 -7.77 11.07 -11.31
N GLN A 145 -7.67 11.30 -9.99
CA GLN A 145 -8.31 12.45 -9.34
C GLN A 145 -7.76 13.78 -9.88
N LEU A 146 -6.44 13.85 -10.09
CA LEU A 146 -5.80 15.03 -10.65
C LEU A 146 -6.23 15.28 -12.09
N GLU A 147 -6.30 14.26 -12.93
CA GLU A 147 -6.78 14.32 -14.30
C GLU A 147 -8.22 14.83 -14.36
N ALA A 148 -9.10 14.31 -13.51
CA ALA A 148 -10.49 14.76 -13.44
C ALA A 148 -10.59 16.25 -13.09
N ARG A 149 -9.76 16.73 -12.15
CA ARG A 149 -9.71 18.16 -11.80
C ARG A 149 -9.14 19.03 -12.93
N ALA A 150 -8.10 18.56 -13.61
CA ALA A 150 -7.52 19.24 -14.75
C ALA A 150 -8.55 19.38 -15.90
N ALA A 151 -9.26 18.30 -16.22
CA ALA A 151 -10.31 18.29 -17.22
C ALA A 151 -11.45 19.26 -16.87
N ALA A 152 -11.93 19.26 -15.62
CA ALA A 152 -12.96 20.21 -15.17
C ALA A 152 -12.49 21.68 -15.30
N THR A 153 -11.20 21.96 -15.07
CA THR A 153 -10.63 23.30 -15.25
C THR A 153 -10.56 23.70 -16.74
N GLU A 154 -10.23 22.75 -17.61
CA GLU A 154 -10.20 22.95 -19.06
C GLU A 154 -11.61 23.19 -19.62
N ASP A 155 -12.60 22.42 -19.21
CA ASP A 155 -14.00 22.56 -19.59
C ASP A 155 -14.57 23.92 -19.20
N ALA A 156 -14.12 24.49 -18.09
CA ALA A 156 -14.52 25.82 -17.65
C ALA A 156 -13.94 26.98 -18.51
N LEU A 157 -12.84 26.74 -19.24
CA LEU A 157 -12.15 27.78 -20.00
C LEU A 157 -12.99 28.32 -21.14
N LEU A 158 -13.65 27.46 -21.91
CA LEU A 158 -14.43 27.89 -23.10
C LEU A 158 -15.59 28.84 -22.76
N PRO A 159 -16.47 28.53 -21.78
CA PRO A 159 -17.56 29.45 -21.43
C PRO A 159 -17.05 30.80 -20.89
N VAL A 160 -15.96 30.78 -20.10
CA VAL A 160 -15.36 32.02 -19.56
C VAL A 160 -14.78 32.88 -20.70
N ARG A 161 -14.10 32.26 -21.67
CA ARG A 161 -13.56 32.95 -22.85
C ARG A 161 -14.65 33.59 -23.68
N LEU A 162 -15.76 32.89 -23.94
CA LEU A 162 -16.90 33.43 -24.67
C LEU A 162 -17.53 34.64 -23.96
N GLN A 163 -17.68 34.56 -22.62
CA GLN A 163 -18.18 35.70 -21.84
C GLN A 163 -17.23 36.92 -21.88
N ALA A 164 -15.90 36.68 -21.85
CA ALA A 164 -14.93 37.77 -21.98
C ALA A 164 -14.99 38.43 -23.34
N VAL A 165 -15.08 37.65 -24.42
CA VAL A 165 -15.24 38.19 -25.78
C VAL A 165 -16.52 39.00 -25.88
N ALA A 166 -17.65 38.51 -25.40
CA ALA A 166 -18.92 39.23 -25.44
C ALA A 166 -18.86 40.55 -24.63
N ALA A 167 -18.26 40.55 -23.45
CA ALA A 167 -18.10 41.76 -22.64
C ALA A 167 -17.22 42.81 -23.33
N CYS A 168 -16.14 42.38 -23.99
CA CYS A 168 -15.25 43.29 -24.71
C CYS A 168 -15.88 43.82 -26.00
N GLN A 169 -16.65 43.03 -26.73
CA GLN A 169 -17.42 43.48 -27.89
C GLN A 169 -18.42 44.56 -27.48
N ARG A 170 -19.16 44.37 -26.40
CA ARG A 170 -20.09 45.40 -25.88
C ARG A 170 -19.37 46.70 -25.53
N TYR A 171 -18.19 46.63 -24.95
CA TYR A 171 -17.37 47.84 -24.70
C TYR A 171 -16.98 48.54 -26.00
N GLU A 172 -16.51 47.80 -27.00
CA GLU A 172 -16.09 48.35 -28.29
C GLU A 172 -17.27 48.98 -29.05
N GLU A 173 -18.42 48.30 -29.04
CA GLU A 173 -19.66 48.80 -29.66
C GLU A 173 -20.16 50.09 -28.97
N GLU A 174 -20.15 50.15 -27.65
CA GLU A 174 -20.53 51.34 -26.90
C GLU A 174 -19.57 52.50 -27.17
N LEU A 175 -18.27 52.24 -27.21
CA LEU A 175 -17.26 53.26 -27.50
C LEU A 175 -17.41 53.83 -28.90
N ALA A 176 -17.69 52.98 -29.89
CA ALA A 176 -17.78 53.37 -31.32
C ALA A 176 -19.12 53.98 -31.69
N THR A 177 -20.20 53.43 -31.15
CA THR A 177 -21.57 53.83 -31.65
C THR A 177 -22.44 54.46 -30.57
N GLY A 178 -22.14 54.27 -29.28
CA GLY A 178 -23.03 54.64 -28.18
C GLY A 178 -24.29 53.76 -28.14
N ALA A 179 -24.17 52.48 -28.49
CA ALA A 179 -25.32 51.55 -28.66
C ALA A 179 -26.17 51.43 -27.41
N ILE A 180 -25.56 51.54 -26.20
CA ILE A 180 -26.23 51.42 -24.91
C ILE A 180 -26.70 52.80 -24.38
N THR A 181 -25.85 53.82 -24.50
CA THR A 181 -26.11 55.12 -23.88
C THR A 181 -26.67 56.15 -24.87
N GLY A 182 -26.67 55.87 -26.18
CA GLY A 182 -27.06 56.81 -27.22
C GLY A 182 -26.02 57.92 -27.52
N SER A 183 -24.87 57.92 -26.82
CA SER A 183 -23.80 58.89 -27.01
C SER A 183 -22.45 58.20 -27.18
N ARG A 184 -21.74 58.57 -28.27
CA ARG A 184 -20.40 58.04 -28.54
C ARG A 184 -19.35 58.55 -27.54
N GLY A 185 -18.39 57.74 -27.18
CA GLY A 185 -17.20 58.21 -26.47
C GLY A 185 -17.08 57.66 -25.04
N ARG A 186 -16.14 58.22 -24.28
CA ARG A 186 -15.79 57.79 -22.94
C ARG A 186 -16.73 58.41 -21.90
N GLY A 187 -17.79 57.68 -21.54
CA GLY A 187 -18.67 58.03 -20.44
C GLY A 187 -18.50 57.09 -19.25
N ILE A 188 -19.32 57.26 -18.20
CA ILE A 188 -19.33 56.43 -17.00
C ILE A 188 -19.60 54.98 -17.39
N VAL A 189 -20.59 54.71 -18.24
CA VAL A 189 -20.97 53.36 -18.69
C VAL A 189 -19.86 52.70 -19.49
N THR A 190 -19.23 53.44 -20.41
CA THR A 190 -18.08 52.94 -21.20
C THR A 190 -16.91 52.54 -20.28
N GLY A 191 -16.66 53.35 -19.22
CA GLY A 191 -15.64 53.02 -18.23
C GLY A 191 -15.93 51.73 -17.47
N GLN A 192 -17.19 51.48 -17.11
CA GLN A 192 -17.62 50.25 -16.40
C GLN A 192 -17.61 49.04 -17.31
N LEU A 193 -18.00 49.18 -18.58
CA LEU A 193 -17.87 48.10 -19.57
C LEU A 193 -16.40 47.74 -19.84
N LEU A 194 -15.51 48.73 -19.83
CA LEU A 194 -14.06 48.49 -19.91
C LEU A 194 -13.54 47.71 -18.70
N ALA A 195 -13.94 48.09 -17.50
CA ALA A 195 -13.57 47.39 -16.27
C ALA A 195 -14.05 45.93 -16.29
N LEU A 196 -15.30 45.69 -16.70
CA LEU A 196 -15.85 44.35 -16.86
C LEU A 196 -15.10 43.50 -17.91
N CYS A 197 -14.82 44.08 -19.09
CA CYS A 197 -14.01 43.43 -20.13
C CYS A 197 -12.62 43.06 -19.61
N THR A 198 -11.95 44.00 -18.89
CA THR A 198 -10.61 43.79 -18.36
C THR A 198 -10.60 42.68 -17.32
N SER A 199 -11.53 42.68 -16.33
CA SER A 199 -11.63 41.67 -15.29
C SER A 199 -11.92 40.26 -15.86
N LYS A 200 -12.79 40.19 -16.90
CA LYS A 200 -13.04 38.92 -17.57
C LYS A 200 -11.84 38.42 -18.38
N ARG A 201 -11.09 39.30 -19.04
CA ARG A 201 -9.83 38.93 -19.72
C ARG A 201 -8.77 38.43 -18.74
N GLU A 202 -8.63 39.07 -17.59
CA GLU A 202 -7.73 38.61 -16.52
C GLU A 202 -8.13 37.22 -16.03
N MET A 203 -9.41 36.98 -15.85
CA MET A 203 -9.90 35.66 -15.44
C MET A 203 -9.57 34.58 -16.48
N VAL A 204 -9.73 34.89 -17.77
CA VAL A 204 -9.33 33.98 -18.88
C VAL A 204 -7.84 33.68 -18.81
N ALA A 205 -6.99 34.71 -18.65
CA ALA A 205 -5.54 34.53 -18.58
C ALA A 205 -5.12 33.64 -17.42
N ILE A 206 -5.73 33.83 -16.23
CA ILE A 206 -5.47 32.99 -15.05
C ILE A 206 -5.90 31.55 -15.31
N LEU A 207 -7.07 31.33 -15.96
CA LEU A 207 -7.54 30.00 -16.32
C LEU A 207 -6.63 29.34 -17.35
N GLU A 208 -6.23 30.03 -18.40
CA GLU A 208 -5.32 29.51 -19.42
C GLU A 208 -3.98 29.09 -18.83
N ASP A 209 -3.38 29.93 -17.97
CA ASP A 209 -2.16 29.60 -17.27
C ASP A 209 -2.35 28.39 -16.31
N THR A 210 -3.51 28.32 -15.67
CA THR A 210 -3.85 27.19 -14.78
C THR A 210 -4.00 25.88 -15.56
N VAL A 211 -4.72 25.90 -16.69
CA VAL A 211 -4.88 24.74 -17.58
C VAL A 211 -3.53 24.28 -18.11
N ALA A 212 -2.71 25.18 -18.64
CA ALA A 212 -1.38 24.84 -19.16
C ALA A 212 -0.47 24.22 -18.08
N ALA A 213 -0.47 24.79 -16.88
CA ALA A 213 0.33 24.27 -15.78
C ALA A 213 -0.19 22.93 -15.25
N ASN A 214 -1.51 22.73 -15.19
CA ASN A 214 -2.09 21.45 -14.79
C ASN A 214 -1.77 20.38 -15.83
N ALA A 215 -1.94 20.66 -17.12
CA ALA A 215 -1.59 19.73 -18.20
C ALA A 215 -0.12 19.29 -18.13
N ALA A 216 0.81 20.22 -17.93
CA ALA A 216 2.22 19.92 -17.80
C ALA A 216 2.53 19.06 -16.57
N ARG A 217 1.83 19.25 -15.45
CA ARG A 217 2.00 18.45 -14.24
C ARG A 217 1.39 17.06 -14.39
N VAL A 218 0.18 16.97 -14.94
CA VAL A 218 -0.47 15.68 -15.23
C VAL A 218 0.44 14.85 -16.14
N ALA A 219 1.00 15.42 -17.20
CA ALA A 219 1.92 14.73 -18.10
C ALA A 219 3.16 14.18 -17.37
N ARG A 220 3.75 14.95 -16.43
CA ARG A 220 4.89 14.48 -15.63
C ARG A 220 4.49 13.36 -14.65
N ILE A 221 3.34 13.51 -13.98
CA ILE A 221 2.85 12.49 -13.04
C ILE A 221 2.53 11.20 -13.78
N ASN A 222 1.91 11.27 -14.97
CA ASN A 222 1.61 10.11 -15.79
C ASN A 222 2.91 9.40 -16.22
N ALA A 223 3.91 10.11 -16.66
CA ALA A 223 5.21 9.53 -17.00
C ALA A 223 5.87 8.82 -15.80
N LEU A 224 5.77 9.39 -14.59
CA LEU A 224 6.25 8.77 -13.37
C LEU A 224 5.42 7.54 -12.98
N SER A 225 4.10 7.59 -13.16
CA SER A 225 3.21 6.45 -12.90
C SER A 225 3.50 5.29 -13.84
N ASP A 226 3.71 5.56 -15.12
CA ASP A 226 4.09 4.55 -16.13
C ASP A 226 5.46 3.92 -15.79
N GLU A 227 6.41 4.71 -15.28
CA GLU A 227 7.70 4.20 -14.80
C GLU A 227 7.55 3.30 -13.57
N LEU A 228 6.66 3.66 -12.63
CA LEU A 228 6.34 2.83 -11.47
C LEU A 228 5.76 1.49 -11.90
N ASP A 229 4.76 1.50 -12.79
CA ASP A 229 4.15 0.29 -13.33
C ASP A 229 5.16 -0.59 -14.06
N ALA A 230 5.99 0.01 -14.92
CA ALA A 230 7.06 -0.72 -15.60
C ALA A 230 8.06 -1.34 -14.63
N THR A 231 8.34 -0.67 -13.51
CA THR A 231 9.27 -1.15 -12.46
C THR A 231 8.70 -2.35 -11.71
N LEU A 232 7.39 -2.39 -11.44
CA LEU A 232 6.73 -3.53 -10.80
C LEU A 232 6.93 -4.84 -11.58
N PHE A 233 6.89 -4.77 -12.90
CA PHE A 233 6.98 -5.95 -13.78
C PHE A 233 8.41 -6.37 -14.15
N ARG A 234 9.43 -5.59 -13.80
CA ARG A 234 10.85 -5.93 -14.05
C ARG A 234 11.34 -7.01 -13.09
N ARG A 235 11.11 -8.26 -13.45
CA ARG A 235 11.57 -9.43 -12.64
C ARG A 235 13.09 -9.62 -12.62
N GLU A 236 13.81 -8.99 -13.53
CA GLU A 236 15.27 -9.08 -13.67
C GLU A 236 16.03 -8.24 -12.62
N VAL A 237 15.35 -7.27 -12.02
CA VAL A 237 15.92 -6.35 -11.02
C VAL A 237 15.64 -6.89 -9.62
N ASP A 238 16.63 -6.79 -8.73
CA ASP A 238 16.47 -7.16 -7.32
C ASP A 238 15.31 -6.43 -6.67
N ILE A 239 14.62 -7.12 -5.76
CA ILE A 239 13.41 -6.60 -5.13
C ILE A 239 13.67 -5.32 -4.34
N GLY A 240 14.83 -5.22 -3.66
CA GLY A 240 15.22 -4.03 -2.91
C GLY A 240 15.50 -2.82 -3.81
N GLU A 241 16.07 -3.03 -4.99
CA GLU A 241 16.29 -1.97 -5.97
C GLU A 241 14.97 -1.49 -6.58
N ARG A 242 14.04 -2.42 -6.85
CA ARG A 242 12.66 -2.07 -7.30
C ARG A 242 11.93 -1.22 -6.25
N GLU A 243 11.96 -1.63 -4.99
CA GLU A 243 11.37 -0.88 -3.87
C GLU A 243 11.94 0.54 -3.76
N GLN A 244 13.25 0.69 -3.85
CA GLN A 244 13.89 2.02 -3.82
C GLN A 244 13.49 2.89 -5.01
N THR A 245 13.32 2.30 -6.19
CA THR A 245 12.87 3.01 -7.37
C THR A 245 11.42 3.46 -7.25
N ILE A 246 10.54 2.59 -6.73
CA ILE A 246 9.15 2.92 -6.44
C ILE A 246 9.07 4.06 -5.41
N LEU A 247 9.82 3.99 -4.31
CA LEU A 247 9.85 5.06 -3.31
C LEU A 247 10.39 6.39 -3.85
N ARG A 248 11.34 6.35 -4.78
CA ARG A 248 11.83 7.58 -5.44
C ARG A 248 10.78 8.18 -6.36
N GLY A 249 10.14 7.36 -7.18
CA GLY A 249 9.06 7.80 -8.09
C GLY A 249 7.87 8.36 -7.31
N THR A 250 7.41 7.68 -6.26
CA THR A 250 6.31 8.18 -5.41
C THR A 250 6.66 9.50 -4.71
N ARG A 251 7.91 9.70 -4.29
CA ARG A 251 8.35 11.00 -3.75
C ARG A 251 8.29 12.13 -4.76
N GLN A 252 8.63 11.85 -6.02
CA GLN A 252 8.54 12.84 -7.09
C GLN A 252 7.08 13.20 -7.37
N ILE A 253 6.19 12.22 -7.42
CA ILE A 253 4.74 12.45 -7.55
C ILE A 253 4.23 13.30 -6.38
N ASP A 254 4.62 13.00 -5.13
CA ASP A 254 4.21 13.78 -3.96
C ASP A 254 4.72 15.24 -4.01
N ILE A 255 5.90 15.48 -4.58
CA ILE A 255 6.42 16.85 -4.79
C ILE A 255 5.54 17.60 -5.78
N GLU A 256 5.16 16.98 -6.92
CA GLU A 256 4.27 17.57 -7.90
C GLU A 256 2.88 17.83 -7.32
N LEU A 257 2.33 16.90 -6.53
CA LEU A 257 1.03 17.05 -5.84
C LEU A 257 1.06 18.22 -4.84
N ARG A 258 2.12 18.34 -4.01
CA ARG A 258 2.27 19.48 -3.08
C ARG A 258 2.42 20.80 -3.84
N GLY A 259 3.12 20.79 -4.98
CA GLY A 259 3.22 21.94 -5.84
C GLY A 259 1.86 22.41 -6.34
N LEU A 260 0.90 21.51 -6.55
CA LEU A 260 -0.49 21.85 -6.87
C LEU A 260 -1.24 22.42 -5.66
N GLN A 261 -1.12 21.80 -4.50
CA GLN A 261 -1.77 22.26 -3.26
C GLN A 261 -1.30 23.67 -2.85
N ASN A 262 -0.01 23.94 -3.03
CA ASN A 262 0.59 25.23 -2.70
C ASN A 262 0.42 26.30 -3.78
N SER A 263 0.05 25.90 -5.01
CA SER A 263 -0.25 26.89 -6.05
C SER A 263 -1.60 27.53 -5.76
N ASP A 264 -1.56 28.74 -5.20
CA ASP A 264 -2.71 29.56 -4.75
C ASP A 264 -3.59 30.08 -5.90
N ARG A 265 -3.68 29.29 -7.00
CA ARG A 265 -4.39 29.67 -8.24
C ARG A 265 -5.90 29.74 -8.05
N SER A 266 -6.45 28.93 -7.11
CA SER A 266 -7.86 29.04 -6.75
C SER A 266 -8.17 30.40 -6.12
N ARG A 267 -7.26 30.98 -5.34
CA ARG A 267 -7.41 32.35 -4.80
C ARG A 267 -7.37 33.40 -5.92
N GLY A 268 -6.48 33.24 -6.91
CA GLY A 268 -6.42 34.11 -8.07
C GLY A 268 -7.74 34.10 -8.84
N LEU A 269 -8.32 32.94 -9.08
CA LEU A 269 -9.63 32.78 -9.72
C LEU A 269 -10.75 33.45 -8.90
N ARG A 270 -10.79 33.24 -7.59
CA ARG A 270 -11.75 33.86 -6.68
C ARG A 270 -11.58 35.39 -6.63
N ALA A 271 -10.36 35.90 -6.66
CA ALA A 271 -10.08 37.32 -6.72
C ALA A 271 -10.55 37.95 -8.04
N ALA A 272 -10.30 37.29 -9.17
CA ALA A 272 -10.79 37.73 -10.47
C ALA A 272 -12.34 37.72 -10.54
N PHE A 273 -12.96 36.66 -9.94
CA PHE A 273 -14.41 36.60 -9.82
C PHE A 273 -14.98 37.74 -8.97
N ALA A 274 -14.34 38.03 -7.83
CA ALA A 274 -14.72 39.14 -6.96
C ALA A 274 -14.61 40.52 -7.71
N ALA A 275 -13.58 40.69 -8.55
CA ALA A 275 -13.43 41.90 -9.38
C ALA A 275 -14.58 42.04 -10.40
N ILE A 276 -15.00 40.94 -11.03
CA ILE A 276 -16.17 40.91 -11.91
C ILE A 276 -17.44 41.32 -11.13
N SER A 277 -17.67 40.75 -9.97
CA SER A 277 -18.83 41.04 -9.11
C SER A 277 -18.84 42.52 -8.66
N ASN A 278 -17.69 43.07 -8.30
CA ASN A 278 -17.54 44.51 -7.97
C ASN A 278 -17.86 45.40 -9.16
N SER A 279 -17.37 45.08 -10.37
CA SER A 279 -17.67 45.83 -11.57
C SER A 279 -19.16 45.86 -11.88
N ILE A 280 -19.87 44.78 -11.63
CA ILE A 280 -21.33 44.70 -11.77
C ILE A 280 -22.01 45.64 -10.74
N GLY A 281 -21.55 45.60 -9.48
CA GLY A 281 -22.06 46.48 -8.42
C GLY A 281 -21.87 47.97 -8.70
N GLU A 282 -20.71 48.34 -9.27
CA GLU A 282 -20.42 49.71 -9.70
C GLU A 282 -21.35 50.18 -10.86
N MET A 283 -21.68 49.28 -11.80
CA MET A 283 -22.67 49.57 -12.84
C MET A 283 -24.05 49.86 -12.25
N GLU A 284 -24.48 49.15 -11.23
CA GLU A 284 -25.75 49.43 -10.55
C GLU A 284 -25.77 50.80 -9.88
N GLY A 285 -24.70 51.16 -9.18
CA GLY A 285 -24.58 52.49 -8.55
C GLY A 285 -24.67 53.64 -9.53
N ALA A 286 -24.22 53.45 -10.75
CA ALA A 286 -24.22 54.46 -11.79
C ALA A 286 -25.59 54.68 -12.49
N THR A 287 -26.53 53.75 -12.39
CA THR A 287 -27.82 53.80 -13.06
C THR A 287 -28.69 54.99 -12.63
N GLY A 288 -28.55 55.43 -11.36
CA GLY A 288 -29.31 56.58 -10.83
C GLY A 288 -28.98 57.93 -11.47
N ALA A 289 -27.86 58.07 -12.17
CA ALA A 289 -27.43 59.27 -12.83
C ALA A 289 -27.80 59.34 -14.33
N LEU A 290 -28.48 58.33 -14.88
CA LEU A 290 -28.76 58.14 -16.29
C LEU A 290 -30.20 58.50 -16.64
N ALA A 291 -30.47 58.86 -17.94
CA ALA A 291 -31.81 58.97 -18.44
C ALA A 291 -32.58 57.68 -18.35
N GLN A 292 -33.89 57.72 -18.13
CA GLN A 292 -34.72 56.53 -17.86
C GLN A 292 -34.59 55.41 -18.90
N ALA A 293 -34.49 55.78 -20.19
CA ALA A 293 -34.30 54.78 -21.25
C ALA A 293 -32.93 54.06 -21.18
N GLN A 294 -31.87 54.82 -20.86
CA GLN A 294 -30.52 54.26 -20.65
C GLN A 294 -30.46 53.37 -19.38
N ALA A 295 -31.11 53.79 -18.31
CA ALA A 295 -31.22 53.01 -17.08
C ALA A 295 -31.88 51.64 -17.32
N GLN A 296 -32.89 51.54 -18.18
CA GLN A 296 -33.55 50.27 -18.51
C GLN A 296 -32.61 49.31 -19.26
N VAL A 297 -31.85 49.81 -20.24
CA VAL A 297 -30.90 48.98 -21.00
C VAL A 297 -29.78 48.45 -20.09
N ILE A 298 -29.26 49.30 -19.21
CA ILE A 298 -28.21 48.90 -18.25
C ILE A 298 -28.74 47.93 -17.23
N ALA A 299 -29.99 48.08 -16.74
CA ALA A 299 -30.61 47.11 -15.83
C ALA A 299 -30.74 45.73 -16.47
N ALA A 300 -31.05 45.65 -17.75
CA ALA A 300 -31.07 44.38 -18.49
C ALA A 300 -29.66 43.77 -18.59
N LEU A 301 -28.64 44.57 -18.91
CA LEU A 301 -27.25 44.13 -18.96
C LEU A 301 -26.75 43.64 -17.58
N ILE A 302 -27.07 44.36 -16.50
CA ILE A 302 -26.73 43.98 -15.16
C ILE A 302 -27.35 42.60 -14.78
N THR A 303 -28.62 42.40 -15.19
CA THR A 303 -29.33 41.16 -14.97
C THR A 303 -28.66 39.99 -15.69
N GLU A 304 -28.25 40.18 -16.95
CA GLU A 304 -27.50 39.19 -17.73
C GLU A 304 -26.13 38.90 -17.11
N GLU A 305 -25.38 39.96 -16.75
CA GLU A 305 -24.04 39.77 -16.15
C GLU A 305 -24.09 39.10 -14.77
N ARG A 306 -25.14 39.35 -13.99
CA ARG A 306 -25.39 38.59 -12.75
C ARG A 306 -25.67 37.09 -12.99
N ALA A 307 -26.41 36.78 -14.05
CA ALA A 307 -26.65 35.39 -14.43
C ALA A 307 -25.33 34.71 -14.86
N ASN A 308 -24.51 35.44 -15.66
CA ASN A 308 -23.17 34.97 -16.05
C ASN A 308 -22.24 34.78 -14.84
N ALA A 309 -22.25 35.69 -13.87
CA ALA A 309 -21.45 35.61 -12.66
C ALA A 309 -21.88 34.41 -11.81
N ARG A 310 -23.20 34.13 -11.66
CA ARG A 310 -23.68 32.94 -10.98
C ARG A 310 -23.26 31.64 -11.68
N ALA A 311 -23.29 31.61 -13.01
CA ALA A 311 -22.83 30.46 -13.77
C ALA A 311 -21.34 30.21 -13.57
N LEU A 312 -20.51 31.27 -13.51
CA LEU A 312 -19.09 31.16 -13.17
C LEU A 312 -18.85 30.69 -11.76
N ASP A 313 -19.62 31.15 -10.78
CA ASP A 313 -19.53 30.73 -9.40
C ASP A 313 -19.79 29.22 -9.25
N VAL A 314 -20.84 28.73 -9.92
CA VAL A 314 -21.15 27.29 -9.98
C VAL A 314 -20.01 26.48 -10.60
N LEU A 315 -19.39 26.97 -11.69
CA LEU A 315 -18.24 26.31 -12.33
C LEU A 315 -17.03 26.26 -11.38
N LEU A 316 -16.75 27.35 -10.67
CA LEU A 316 -15.67 27.39 -9.69
C LEU A 316 -15.93 26.41 -8.53
N ASP A 317 -17.16 26.36 -8.01
CA ASP A 317 -17.56 25.44 -6.98
C ASP A 317 -17.43 23.97 -7.45
N GLN A 318 -17.78 23.66 -8.71
CA GLN A 318 -17.61 22.33 -9.29
C GLN A 318 -16.13 21.92 -9.35
N ILE A 319 -15.23 22.84 -9.76
CA ILE A 319 -13.78 22.57 -9.79
C ILE A 319 -13.25 22.35 -8.35
N GLU A 320 -13.70 23.17 -7.40
CA GLU A 320 -13.27 23.07 -6.00
C GLU A 320 -13.85 21.83 -5.30
N ALA A 321 -15.03 21.35 -5.70
CA ALA A 321 -15.65 20.13 -5.18
C ALA A 321 -14.85 18.86 -5.51
N ILE A 322 -14.04 18.86 -6.57
CA ILE A 322 -13.13 17.77 -6.89
C ILE A 322 -11.93 17.86 -5.93
N PRO A 323 -11.79 16.89 -4.99
CA PRO A 323 -10.74 16.98 -3.98
C PRO A 323 -9.35 16.91 -4.64
N LEU A 324 -8.42 17.68 -4.12
CA LEU A 324 -7.00 17.49 -4.45
C LEU A 324 -6.53 16.19 -3.81
N PRO A 325 -5.80 15.33 -4.54
CA PRO A 325 -5.23 14.13 -3.97
C PRO A 325 -4.36 14.45 -2.75
N ASP A 326 -4.49 13.65 -1.70
CA ASP A 326 -3.66 13.80 -0.51
C ASP A 326 -2.20 13.51 -0.84
N ALA A 327 -1.29 14.41 -0.43
CA ALA A 327 0.15 14.25 -0.59
C ALA A 327 0.78 13.46 0.56
N THR A 328 0.04 12.50 1.12
CA THR A 328 0.54 11.60 2.15
C THR A 328 1.62 10.70 1.55
N ARG A 329 2.79 10.71 2.18
CA ARG A 329 3.96 9.98 1.72
C ARG A 329 3.74 8.48 1.82
N ALA A 330 4.01 7.75 0.75
CA ALA A 330 4.07 6.30 0.80
C ALA A 330 5.24 5.86 1.69
N GLN A 331 4.96 4.90 2.56
CA GLN A 331 5.96 4.24 3.40
C GLN A 331 5.84 2.74 3.15
N LEU A 332 6.98 2.11 2.87
CA LEU A 332 7.04 0.65 2.87
C LEU A 332 6.96 0.18 4.32
N LEU A 333 6.07 -0.75 4.54
CA LEU A 333 5.95 -1.39 5.84
C LEU A 333 7.14 -2.30 6.10
N PRO A 334 7.61 -2.43 7.35
CA PRO A 334 8.61 -3.42 7.74
C PRO A 334 8.16 -4.84 7.35
N ALA A 335 9.11 -5.71 7.04
CA ALA A 335 8.80 -7.09 6.59
C ALA A 335 7.83 -7.84 7.53
N GLN A 336 7.94 -7.61 8.83
CA GLN A 336 7.05 -8.22 9.84
C GLN A 336 5.59 -7.76 9.69
N GLU A 337 5.37 -6.48 9.49
CA GLU A 337 4.04 -5.91 9.29
C GLU A 337 3.46 -6.35 7.95
N LEU A 338 4.30 -6.48 6.91
CA LEU A 338 3.89 -7.01 5.60
C LEU A 338 3.41 -8.46 5.70
N VAL A 339 4.14 -9.31 6.43
CA VAL A 339 3.76 -10.69 6.68
C VAL A 339 2.41 -10.78 7.40
N ILE A 340 2.21 -9.93 8.42
CA ILE A 340 0.94 -9.87 9.16
C ILE A 340 -0.18 -9.29 8.29
N LYS A 341 0.09 -8.27 7.49
CA LYS A 341 -0.90 -7.62 6.62
C LYS A 341 -1.43 -8.55 5.52
N HIS A 342 -0.58 -9.40 4.97
CA HIS A 342 -0.90 -10.23 3.81
C HIS A 342 -0.97 -11.74 4.12
N TRP A 343 -1.01 -12.15 5.41
CA TRP A 343 -1.00 -13.56 5.81
C TRP A 343 -2.15 -14.38 5.21
N ASP A 344 -3.33 -13.76 5.09
CA ASP A 344 -4.54 -14.39 4.58
C ASP A 344 -4.42 -14.82 3.11
N ARG A 345 -3.66 -14.09 2.32
CA ARG A 345 -3.36 -14.42 0.90
C ARG A 345 -2.35 -15.54 0.76
N HIS A 346 -1.63 -15.87 1.83
CA HIS A 346 -0.53 -16.83 1.84
C HIS A 346 -0.79 -18.05 2.75
N LEU A 347 -2.07 -18.38 2.98
CA LEU A 347 -2.46 -19.55 3.80
C LEU A 347 -1.81 -20.88 3.36
N PRO A 348 -1.66 -21.20 2.06
CA PRO A 348 -0.97 -22.42 1.64
C PRO A 348 0.50 -22.44 2.06
N GLN A 349 1.20 -21.31 1.97
CA GLN A 349 2.59 -21.19 2.39
C GLN A 349 2.73 -21.27 3.92
N LEU A 350 1.78 -20.72 4.67
CA LEU A 350 1.71 -20.88 6.11
C LEU A 350 1.51 -22.36 6.50
N ALA A 351 0.62 -23.06 5.80
CA ALA A 351 0.41 -24.49 6.00
C ALA A 351 1.67 -25.31 5.70
N LEU A 352 2.42 -24.93 4.65
CA LEU A 352 3.70 -25.55 4.30
C LEU A 352 4.75 -25.31 5.39
N ALA A 353 4.91 -24.09 5.88
CA ALA A 353 5.83 -23.76 6.98
C ALA A 353 5.49 -24.55 8.24
N LEU A 354 4.20 -24.58 8.63
CA LEU A 354 3.71 -25.40 9.75
C LEU A 354 3.99 -26.87 9.54
N ALA A 355 3.76 -27.41 8.35
CA ALA A 355 4.03 -28.83 8.06
C ALA A 355 5.51 -29.14 8.21
N CYS A 356 6.41 -28.30 7.69
CA CYS A 356 7.87 -28.50 7.83
C CYS A 356 8.31 -28.50 9.30
N ASP A 357 7.81 -27.55 10.09
CA ASP A 357 8.25 -27.39 11.48
C ASP A 357 7.60 -28.38 12.46
N LEU A 358 6.33 -28.78 12.19
CA LEU A 358 5.61 -29.72 13.07
C LEU A 358 5.77 -31.18 12.67
N PHE A 359 6.13 -31.50 11.42
CA PHE A 359 6.20 -32.88 10.95
C PHE A 359 7.26 -33.69 11.72
N ALA A 360 8.43 -33.12 11.95
CA ALA A 360 9.48 -33.78 12.72
C ALA A 360 9.03 -34.10 14.17
N PRO A 361 8.50 -33.12 14.94
CA PRO A 361 7.97 -33.39 16.27
C PRO A 361 6.82 -34.40 16.30
N LEU A 362 5.87 -34.28 15.42
CA LEU A 362 4.72 -35.20 15.37
C LEU A 362 5.10 -36.60 14.99
N SER A 363 5.96 -36.77 13.99
CA SER A 363 6.42 -38.10 13.57
C SER A 363 7.11 -38.84 14.72
N ALA A 364 7.97 -38.16 15.44
CA ALA A 364 8.64 -38.78 16.54
C ALA A 364 7.77 -39.07 17.77
N LEU A 365 6.80 -38.23 18.09
CA LEU A 365 5.79 -38.54 19.09
C LEU A 365 5.01 -39.80 18.71
N LEU A 366 4.64 -39.95 17.45
CA LEU A 366 3.95 -41.15 16.94
C LEU A 366 4.83 -42.39 17.05
N PHE A 367 6.11 -42.31 16.66
CA PHE A 367 7.04 -43.43 16.79
C PHE A 367 7.34 -43.79 18.26
N TRP A 368 7.50 -42.77 19.11
CA TRP A 368 7.66 -42.99 20.55
C TRP A 368 6.43 -43.68 21.16
N ALA A 369 5.22 -43.22 20.82
CA ALA A 369 3.98 -43.84 21.29
C ALA A 369 3.84 -45.29 20.77
N ALA A 370 4.22 -45.56 19.55
CA ALA A 370 4.24 -46.92 18.99
C ALA A 370 5.26 -47.79 19.69
N ALA A 371 6.48 -47.31 19.91
CA ALA A 371 7.52 -48.06 20.65
C ALA A 371 7.11 -48.38 22.09
N MET A 372 6.46 -47.45 22.77
CA MET A 372 5.94 -47.66 24.12
C MET A 372 4.82 -48.71 24.19
N ARG A 373 3.93 -48.77 23.17
CA ARG A 373 2.90 -49.82 23.08
C ARG A 373 3.51 -51.21 22.89
N VAL A 374 4.54 -51.31 22.04
CA VAL A 374 5.26 -52.56 21.81
C VAL A 374 5.96 -53.05 23.10
N ARG A 375 6.66 -52.15 23.82
CA ARG A 375 7.30 -52.48 25.10
C ARG A 375 6.30 -52.92 26.19
N ARG A 376 5.10 -52.38 26.25
CA ARG A 376 4.06 -52.80 27.21
C ARG A 376 3.47 -54.16 26.89
N ARG A 377 3.36 -54.52 25.58
CA ARG A 377 2.83 -55.84 25.20
C ARG A 377 3.82 -56.97 25.36
N PHE A 378 5.10 -56.67 25.33
CA PHE A 378 6.18 -57.64 25.44
C PHE A 378 7.19 -57.16 26.52
N PRO A 379 6.85 -57.27 27.83
CA PRO A 379 7.77 -56.93 28.88
C PRO A 379 9.00 -57.85 28.76
N GLN A 380 10.20 -57.23 28.77
CA GLN A 380 11.44 -57.99 28.79
C GLN A 380 11.49 -58.77 30.12
N SER A 381 11.65 -60.10 30.07
CA SER A 381 11.99 -60.89 31.23
C SER A 381 13.28 -60.32 31.83
N PRO A 382 13.37 -60.09 33.17
CA PRO A 382 14.60 -59.63 33.79
C PRO A 382 15.66 -60.71 33.56
N SER A 383 16.76 -60.37 32.89
CA SER A 383 17.98 -61.20 32.79
C SER A 383 18.74 -61.12 34.05
#